data_9d8fee39bb39f3fd488011b3c1451950
#
_entry.id   9d8fee39bb39f3fd488011b3c1451950
#
_cell.length_a   1.000
_cell.length_b   1.000
_cell.length_c   1.000
_cell.angle_alpha   90.00
_cell.angle_beta   90.00
_cell.angle_gamma   90.00
#
_symmetry.space_group_name_H-M   'P 1'
#
loop_
_entity.id
_entity.type
_entity.pdbx_description
1 polymer ?
#
loop_
_entity_poly.entity_id
_entity_poly.type
_entity_poly.pdbx_seq_one_letter_code
_entity_poly.pdbx_strand_id
1 'polypeptide(L)'
;MIDLENIELISELITGRVKPHIYAFTTNTIPNYLKVGDTYRALTVRLNEWRKHFPNLQQVYSNPASIDDEIFFRDYAVHDFLIHEKGKYRLLIEDMVGFPPGTYYSKEFFKDTTKADVEEAIIDIQTSYKNNDNKYQFYNANTALPETYTYASTGYWTPRPNQQEAIDNFINA
;
A
#
# COMPACT_ATOMS: atom_id res chain seq x y z
N MET A 1 -24.31 -21.66 8.89
CA MET A 1 -23.55 -22.31 7.79
C MET A 1 -22.52 -21.30 7.37
N ILE A 2 -21.23 -21.56 7.63
CA ILE A 2 -20.16 -20.63 7.21
C ILE A 2 -19.98 -20.84 5.71
N ASP A 3 -20.07 -19.76 4.96
CA ASP A 3 -19.94 -19.77 3.51
C ASP A 3 -18.49 -20.14 3.13
N LEU A 4 -18.31 -21.15 2.27
CA LEU A 4 -16.99 -21.63 1.86
C LEU A 4 -16.17 -20.54 1.15
N GLU A 5 -16.82 -19.62 0.44
CA GLU A 5 -16.15 -18.46 -0.18
C GLU A 5 -15.51 -17.54 0.88
N ASN A 6 -16.12 -17.41 2.05
CA ASN A 6 -15.53 -16.64 3.15
C ASN A 6 -14.35 -17.35 3.82
N ILE A 7 -14.28 -18.68 3.77
CA ILE A 7 -13.16 -19.46 4.33
C ILE A 7 -11.91 -19.25 3.46
N GLU A 8 -12.04 -19.28 2.14
CA GLU A 8 -10.90 -19.01 1.23
C GLU A 8 -10.36 -17.60 1.42
N LEU A 9 -11.24 -16.60 1.50
CA LEU A 9 -10.86 -15.21 1.75
C LEU A 9 -10.15 -15.04 3.11
N ILE A 10 -10.66 -15.68 4.14
CA ILE A 10 -10.04 -15.66 5.49
C ILE A 10 -8.71 -16.40 5.47
N SER A 11 -8.62 -17.52 4.76
CA SER A 11 -7.38 -18.26 4.60
C SER A 11 -6.29 -17.45 3.90
N GLU A 12 -6.62 -16.70 2.85
CA GLU A 12 -5.71 -15.78 2.19
C GLU A 12 -5.24 -14.65 3.11
N LEU A 13 -6.14 -14.09 3.91
CA LEU A 13 -5.81 -13.06 4.90
C LEU A 13 -4.89 -13.61 6.01
N ILE A 14 -5.17 -14.80 6.52
CA ILE A 14 -4.40 -15.45 7.59
C ILE A 14 -3.02 -15.91 7.09
N THR A 15 -2.94 -16.39 5.85
CA THR A 15 -1.68 -16.87 5.27
C THR A 15 -0.81 -15.76 4.67
N GLY A 16 -1.26 -14.51 4.73
CA GLY A 16 -0.53 -13.37 4.16
C GLY A 16 -0.43 -13.39 2.63
N ARG A 17 -1.24 -14.20 1.96
CA ARG A 17 -1.26 -14.35 0.49
C ARG A 17 -2.00 -13.25 -0.26
N VAL A 18 -2.48 -12.23 0.43
CA VAL A 18 -3.15 -11.10 -0.22
C VAL A 18 -2.13 -10.31 -1.01
N LYS A 19 -2.26 -10.36 -2.33
CA LYS A 19 -1.36 -9.66 -3.26
C LYS A 19 -1.68 -8.16 -3.23
N PRO A 20 -0.72 -7.29 -2.94
CA PRO A 20 -0.93 -5.86 -3.03
C PRO A 20 -1.12 -5.43 -4.48
N HIS A 21 -1.85 -4.33 -4.66
CA HIS A 21 -1.97 -3.63 -5.94
C HIS A 21 -1.38 -2.25 -5.80
N ILE A 22 -0.54 -1.85 -6.74
CA ILE A 22 -0.19 -0.45 -6.93
C ILE A 22 -1.35 0.22 -7.67
N TYR A 23 -1.75 1.38 -7.21
CA TYR A 23 -2.73 2.21 -7.88
C TYR A 23 -2.28 3.66 -7.93
N ALA A 24 -2.74 4.38 -8.95
CA ALA A 24 -2.53 5.81 -9.05
C ALA A 24 -3.80 6.54 -9.51
N PHE A 25 -3.97 7.76 -9.00
CA PHE A 25 -5.05 8.64 -9.41
C PHE A 25 -4.62 10.10 -9.46
N THR A 26 -5.34 10.88 -10.24
CA THR A 26 -5.28 12.34 -10.28
C THR A 26 -6.50 12.94 -9.62
N THR A 27 -6.42 14.21 -9.20
CA THR A 27 -7.55 14.98 -8.67
C THR A 27 -7.39 16.44 -9.02
N ASN A 28 -8.51 17.12 -9.27
CA ASN A 28 -8.52 18.57 -9.52
C ASN A 28 -8.21 19.39 -8.26
N THR A 29 -8.29 18.79 -7.08
CA THR A 29 -7.98 19.44 -5.80
C THR A 29 -6.48 19.70 -5.63
N ILE A 30 -5.65 18.79 -6.16
CA ILE A 30 -4.18 18.89 -6.18
C ILE A 30 -3.73 18.72 -7.63
N PRO A 31 -3.90 19.76 -8.47
CA PRO A 31 -3.59 19.67 -9.91
C PRO A 31 -2.09 19.49 -10.14
N ASN A 32 -1.74 18.86 -11.24
CA ASN A 32 -0.36 18.53 -11.64
C ASN A 32 0.37 17.55 -10.72
N TYR A 33 -0.36 16.84 -9.86
CA TYR A 33 0.19 15.76 -9.06
C TYR A 33 -0.51 14.44 -9.35
N LEU A 34 0.26 13.37 -9.31
CA LEU A 34 -0.23 12.00 -9.33
C LEU A 34 -0.07 11.40 -7.92
N LYS A 35 -1.16 10.89 -7.35
CA LYS A 35 -1.11 10.07 -6.15
C LYS A 35 -0.76 8.64 -6.53
N VAL A 36 0.26 8.09 -5.88
CA VAL A 36 0.66 6.68 -6.04
C VAL A 36 0.64 5.99 -4.69
N GLY A 37 0.01 4.83 -4.60
CA GLY A 37 -0.05 4.07 -3.36
C GLY A 37 -0.36 2.61 -3.61
N ASP A 38 -0.39 1.83 -2.53
CA ASP A 38 -0.77 0.43 -2.60
C ASP A 38 -2.03 0.10 -1.78
N THR A 39 -2.56 -1.07 -2.02
CA THR A 39 -3.66 -1.63 -1.23
C THR A 39 -3.63 -3.15 -1.26
N TYR A 40 -3.91 -3.77 -0.11
CA TYR A 40 -4.19 -5.21 0.03
C TYR A 40 -5.69 -5.52 -0.05
N ARG A 41 -6.53 -4.48 -0.05
CA ARG A 41 -7.98 -4.60 -0.15
C ARG A 41 -8.43 -4.38 -1.59
N ALA A 42 -9.67 -4.74 -1.88
CA ALA A 42 -10.28 -4.43 -3.17
C ALA A 42 -10.06 -2.95 -3.53
N LEU A 43 -9.56 -2.69 -4.73
CA LEU A 43 -9.22 -1.35 -5.20
C LEU A 43 -10.40 -0.37 -5.09
N THR A 44 -11.61 -0.84 -5.39
CA THR A 44 -12.84 -0.03 -5.28
C THR A 44 -13.07 0.48 -3.86
N VAL A 45 -12.81 -0.36 -2.85
CA VAL A 45 -12.92 0.02 -1.43
C VAL A 45 -11.91 1.12 -1.11
N ARG A 46 -10.65 0.93 -1.53
CA ARG A 46 -9.59 1.91 -1.29
C ARG A 46 -9.84 3.24 -2.00
N LEU A 47 -10.26 3.22 -3.24
CA LEU A 47 -10.60 4.45 -3.97
C LEU A 47 -11.82 5.16 -3.38
N ASN A 48 -12.82 4.43 -2.85
CA ASN A 48 -13.95 5.04 -2.16
C ASN A 48 -13.55 5.75 -0.86
N GLU A 49 -12.54 5.25 -0.15
CA GLU A 49 -11.94 5.95 0.99
C GLU A 49 -11.30 7.27 0.56
N TRP A 50 -10.55 7.25 -0.53
CA TRP A 50 -9.93 8.45 -1.09
C TRP A 50 -10.95 9.46 -1.62
N ARG A 51 -12.09 9.01 -2.17
CA ARG A 51 -13.17 9.90 -2.64
C ARG A 51 -13.79 10.74 -1.53
N LYS A 52 -13.67 10.36 -0.27
CA LYS A 52 -14.07 11.19 0.87
C LYS A 52 -13.25 12.47 0.99
N HIS A 53 -12.01 12.44 0.55
CA HIS A 53 -11.09 13.58 0.55
C HIS A 53 -10.98 14.25 -0.82
N PHE A 54 -11.10 13.46 -1.88
CA PHE A 54 -10.96 13.87 -3.29
C PHE A 54 -12.14 13.34 -4.11
N PRO A 55 -13.35 13.97 -4.01
CA PRO A 55 -14.57 13.46 -4.68
C PRO A 55 -14.41 13.26 -6.19
N ASN A 56 -13.58 14.08 -6.84
CA ASN A 56 -13.36 14.09 -8.28
C ASN A 56 -12.10 13.32 -8.70
N LEU A 57 -11.58 12.40 -7.86
CA LEU A 57 -10.42 11.61 -8.23
C LEU A 57 -10.73 10.76 -9.47
N GLN A 58 -9.72 10.67 -10.35
CA GLN A 58 -9.74 9.82 -11.54
C GLN A 58 -8.62 8.80 -11.43
N GLN A 59 -8.97 7.52 -11.37
CA GLN A 59 -7.99 6.45 -11.43
C GLN A 59 -7.33 6.44 -12.80
N VAL A 60 -5.99 6.43 -12.82
CA VAL A 60 -5.20 6.38 -14.05
C VAL A 60 -4.36 5.10 -14.18
N TYR A 61 -4.12 4.42 -13.05
CA TYR A 61 -3.33 3.20 -13.02
C TYR A 61 -3.82 2.23 -11.95
N SER A 62 -3.72 0.93 -12.22
CA SER A 62 -3.83 -0.14 -11.23
C SER A 62 -3.23 -1.42 -11.81
N ASN A 63 -2.34 -2.05 -11.06
CA ASN A 63 -1.74 -3.34 -11.42
C ASN A 63 -1.30 -4.09 -10.15
N PRO A 64 -1.29 -5.44 -10.17
CA PRO A 64 -0.69 -6.20 -9.08
C PRO A 64 0.75 -5.74 -8.81
N ALA A 65 1.11 -5.62 -7.54
CA ALA A 65 2.45 -5.28 -7.09
C ALA A 65 3.28 -6.56 -6.85
N SER A 66 3.31 -7.44 -7.83
CA SER A 66 4.00 -8.72 -7.76
C SER A 66 4.96 -8.92 -8.92
N ILE A 67 6.04 -9.67 -8.64
CA ILE A 67 7.00 -10.11 -9.66
C ILE A 67 6.48 -11.38 -10.32
N ASP A 68 6.06 -12.31 -9.48
CA ASP A 68 5.40 -13.58 -9.80
C ASP A 68 4.30 -13.85 -8.76
N ASP A 69 3.87 -15.08 -8.63
CA ASP A 69 2.83 -15.44 -7.66
C ASP A 69 3.29 -15.44 -6.21
N GLU A 70 4.59 -15.40 -5.96
CA GLU A 70 5.18 -15.54 -4.63
C GLU A 70 5.83 -14.28 -4.10
N ILE A 71 6.37 -13.44 -4.97
CA ILE A 71 7.16 -12.26 -4.61
C ILE A 71 6.39 -10.99 -4.94
N PHE A 72 6.30 -10.10 -3.99
CA PHE A 72 5.63 -8.81 -4.13
C PHE A 72 6.47 -7.66 -3.55
N PHE A 73 6.08 -6.44 -3.89
CA PHE A 73 6.69 -5.19 -3.43
C PHE A 73 5.61 -4.20 -2.97
N ARG A 74 6.03 -3.11 -2.33
CA ARG A 74 5.16 -2.07 -1.80
C ARG A 74 5.29 -0.77 -2.59
N ASP A 75 4.37 0.16 -2.38
CA ASP A 75 4.36 1.48 -3.01
C ASP A 75 5.64 2.29 -2.79
N TYR A 76 6.32 2.12 -1.67
CA TYR A 76 7.58 2.82 -1.43
C TYR A 76 8.70 2.44 -2.42
N ALA A 77 8.71 1.24 -3.00
CA ALA A 77 9.63 0.92 -4.09
C ALA A 77 9.37 1.81 -5.32
N VAL A 78 8.08 2.03 -5.65
CA VAL A 78 7.70 2.96 -6.71
C VAL A 78 8.06 4.39 -6.34
N HIS A 79 7.81 4.80 -5.09
CA HIS A 79 8.17 6.13 -4.60
C HIS A 79 9.68 6.39 -4.69
N ASP A 80 10.50 5.42 -4.33
CA ASP A 80 11.96 5.51 -4.41
C ASP A 80 12.42 5.71 -5.85
N PHE A 81 11.87 4.95 -6.79
CA PHE A 81 12.14 5.15 -8.22
C PHE A 81 11.75 6.55 -8.69
N LEU A 82 10.54 7.00 -8.36
CA LEU A 82 10.04 8.33 -8.77
C LEU A 82 10.94 9.44 -8.23
N ILE A 83 11.42 9.33 -7.00
CA ILE A 83 12.27 10.34 -6.37
C ILE A 83 13.71 10.27 -6.91
N HIS A 84 14.32 9.10 -6.89
CA HIS A 84 15.77 8.97 -7.08
C HIS A 84 16.16 8.76 -8.55
N GLU A 85 15.35 8.07 -9.34
CA GLU A 85 15.63 7.83 -10.75
C GLU A 85 14.99 8.89 -11.66
N LYS A 86 13.75 9.31 -11.32
CA LYS A 86 13.02 10.28 -12.13
C LYS A 86 13.14 11.72 -11.62
N GLY A 87 13.70 11.94 -10.43
CA GLY A 87 13.80 13.27 -9.81
C GLY A 87 12.45 13.94 -9.57
N LYS A 88 11.37 13.14 -9.38
CA LYS A 88 10.03 13.68 -9.15
C LYS A 88 9.91 14.30 -7.78
N TYR A 89 9.30 15.48 -7.71
CA TYR A 89 9.08 16.19 -6.47
C TYR A 89 7.88 15.61 -5.71
N ARG A 90 8.11 15.18 -4.48
CA ARG A 90 7.06 14.71 -3.57
C ARG A 90 6.39 15.91 -2.89
N LEU A 91 5.06 15.90 -2.81
CA LEU A 91 4.30 16.93 -2.11
C LEU A 91 4.72 17.01 -0.64
N LEU A 92 5.09 18.20 -0.20
CA LEU A 92 5.41 18.50 1.19
C LEU A 92 4.23 19.21 1.88
N ILE A 93 4.23 19.19 3.21
CA ILE A 93 3.18 19.86 3.99
C ILE A 93 3.18 21.37 3.76
N GLU A 94 4.34 21.95 3.52
CA GLU A 94 4.54 23.35 3.24
C GLU A 94 3.91 23.80 1.92
N ASP A 95 3.81 22.88 0.95
CA ASP A 95 3.20 23.16 -0.35
C ASP A 95 1.68 23.33 -0.24
N MET A 96 1.08 22.86 0.85
CA MET A 96 -0.38 22.87 1.03
C MET A 96 -0.98 24.26 1.07
N VAL A 97 -0.18 25.29 1.31
CA VAL A 97 -0.62 26.70 1.22
C VAL A 97 -1.06 27.11 -0.19
N GLY A 98 -0.60 26.38 -1.22
CA GLY A 98 -0.97 26.60 -2.62
C GLY A 98 -2.31 25.97 -3.03
N PHE A 99 -2.97 25.20 -2.15
CA PHE A 99 -4.20 24.48 -2.43
C PHE A 99 -5.38 25.01 -1.60
N PRO A 100 -6.63 24.66 -1.97
CA PRO A 100 -7.80 25.09 -1.21
C PRO A 100 -7.70 24.78 0.29
N PRO A 101 -8.13 25.68 1.18
CA PRO A 101 -8.13 25.42 2.62
C PRO A 101 -8.89 24.13 2.96
N GLY A 102 -8.32 23.31 3.84
CA GLY A 102 -8.89 22.03 4.24
C GLY A 102 -8.59 20.87 3.29
N THR A 103 -7.80 21.10 2.23
CA THR A 103 -7.32 20.00 1.37
C THR A 103 -6.56 18.97 2.20
N TYR A 104 -6.90 17.70 2.03
CA TYR A 104 -6.26 16.60 2.73
C TYR A 104 -4.82 16.41 2.24
N TYR A 105 -3.86 16.42 3.17
CA TYR A 105 -2.45 16.18 2.88
C TYR A 105 -2.13 14.69 2.82
N SER A 106 -1.35 14.31 1.82
CA SER A 106 -0.68 13.01 1.76
C SER A 106 0.67 13.16 1.07
N LYS A 107 1.70 12.58 1.67
CA LYS A 107 3.06 12.54 1.11
C LYS A 107 3.21 11.63 -0.13
N GLU A 108 2.14 10.99 -0.57
CA GLU A 108 2.11 10.05 -1.70
C GLU A 108 1.70 10.71 -3.03
N PHE A 109 1.71 12.05 -3.07
CA PHE A 109 1.52 12.84 -4.29
C PHE A 109 2.87 13.26 -4.87
N PHE A 110 3.03 13.08 -6.18
CA PHE A 110 4.25 13.39 -6.92
C PHE A 110 3.95 14.35 -8.07
N LYS A 111 4.68 15.49 -8.10
CA LYS A 111 4.48 16.56 -9.08
C LYS A 111 4.93 16.12 -10.47
N ASP A 112 4.18 16.56 -11.49
CA ASP A 112 4.48 16.33 -12.91
C ASP A 112 4.80 14.85 -13.22
N THR A 113 4.11 13.94 -12.53
CA THR A 113 4.25 12.50 -12.66
C THR A 113 3.09 11.94 -13.47
N THR A 114 3.39 11.00 -14.34
CA THR A 114 2.44 10.38 -15.26
C THR A 114 2.26 8.90 -14.98
N LYS A 115 1.25 8.29 -15.61
CA LYS A 115 1.08 6.83 -15.63
C LYS A 115 2.35 6.14 -16.16
N ALA A 116 2.98 6.67 -17.21
CA ALA A 116 4.18 6.10 -17.80
C ALA A 116 5.35 6.04 -16.81
N ASP A 117 5.52 7.05 -15.97
CA ASP A 117 6.56 7.03 -14.92
C ASP A 117 6.31 5.89 -13.92
N VAL A 118 5.05 5.58 -13.58
CA VAL A 118 4.70 4.45 -12.71
C VAL A 118 4.97 3.12 -13.40
N GLU A 119 4.64 2.99 -14.68
CA GLU A 119 4.92 1.79 -15.49
C GLU A 119 6.43 1.52 -15.60
N GLU A 120 7.23 2.55 -15.83
CA GLU A 120 8.68 2.43 -15.83
C GLU A 120 9.23 2.00 -14.46
N ALA A 121 8.69 2.55 -13.36
CA ALA A 121 9.05 2.11 -12.01
C ALA A 121 8.81 0.61 -11.81
N ILE A 122 7.65 0.09 -12.25
CA ILE A 122 7.33 -1.33 -12.13
C ILE A 122 8.33 -2.19 -12.93
N ILE A 123 8.69 -1.77 -14.14
CA ILE A 123 9.67 -2.46 -14.98
C ILE A 123 11.05 -2.48 -14.31
N ASP A 124 11.49 -1.34 -13.74
CA ASP A 124 12.77 -1.24 -13.04
C ASP A 124 12.80 -2.13 -11.79
N ILE A 125 11.73 -2.12 -10.99
CA ILE A 125 11.59 -2.98 -9.81
C ILE A 125 11.66 -4.46 -10.19
N GLN A 126 10.94 -4.88 -11.24
CA GLN A 126 10.96 -6.26 -11.71
C GLN A 126 12.34 -6.67 -12.26
N THR A 127 13.04 -5.74 -12.90
CA THR A 127 14.38 -5.96 -13.44
C THR A 127 15.40 -6.09 -12.29
N SER A 128 15.31 -5.23 -11.29
CA SER A 128 16.13 -5.26 -10.09
C SER A 128 16.03 -6.61 -9.37
N TYR A 129 14.83 -7.13 -9.19
CA TYR A 129 14.63 -8.45 -8.60
C TYR A 129 15.32 -9.56 -9.42
N LYS A 130 15.13 -9.57 -10.75
CA LYS A 130 15.74 -10.56 -11.64
C LYS A 130 17.26 -10.53 -11.62
N ASN A 131 17.83 -9.35 -11.44
CA ASN A 131 19.28 -9.13 -11.39
C ASN A 131 19.88 -9.33 -9.99
N ASN A 132 19.06 -9.53 -8.95
CA ASN A 132 19.48 -9.64 -7.54
C ASN A 132 20.30 -8.42 -7.07
N ASP A 133 19.98 -7.21 -7.51
CA ASP A 133 20.75 -6.01 -7.22
C ASP A 133 20.41 -5.34 -5.87
N ASN A 134 19.50 -5.89 -5.10
CA ASN A 134 19.07 -5.40 -3.78
C ASN A 134 18.65 -3.92 -3.73
N LYS A 135 18.29 -3.34 -4.86
CA LYS A 135 17.87 -1.94 -4.98
C LYS A 135 16.56 -1.68 -4.23
N TYR A 136 15.66 -2.66 -4.22
CA TYR A 136 14.34 -2.58 -3.60
C TYR A 136 14.11 -3.70 -2.59
N GLN A 137 13.15 -3.48 -1.70
CA GLN A 137 12.73 -4.50 -0.75
C GLN A 137 11.59 -5.34 -1.33
N PHE A 138 11.76 -6.66 -1.25
CA PHE A 138 10.78 -7.63 -1.70
C PHE A 138 10.28 -8.48 -0.53
N TYR A 139 9.06 -8.97 -0.66
CA TYR A 139 8.38 -9.79 0.33
C TYR A 139 7.92 -11.09 -0.31
N ASN A 140 8.03 -12.19 0.42
CA ASN A 140 7.54 -13.48 -0.03
C ASN A 140 6.10 -13.70 0.49
N ALA A 141 5.15 -13.91 -0.42
CA ALA A 141 3.76 -14.20 -0.10
C ALA A 141 3.56 -15.56 0.61
N ASN A 142 4.53 -16.46 0.44
CA ASN A 142 4.52 -17.81 1.03
C ASN A 142 5.28 -17.89 2.36
N THR A 143 5.74 -16.78 2.92
CA THR A 143 6.30 -16.79 4.26
C THR A 143 5.19 -17.23 5.21
N ALA A 144 5.23 -18.50 5.64
CA ALA A 144 4.30 -19.02 6.62
C ALA A 144 4.33 -18.12 7.86
N LEU A 145 3.15 -17.71 8.32
CA LEU A 145 3.06 -17.12 9.64
C LEU A 145 3.65 -18.13 10.63
N PRO A 146 4.53 -17.73 11.55
CA PRO A 146 5.06 -18.66 12.54
C PRO A 146 3.87 -19.27 13.29
N GLU A 147 3.92 -20.60 13.51
CA GLU A 147 2.86 -21.35 14.20
C GLU A 147 2.55 -20.79 15.60
N THR A 148 3.48 -20.03 16.15
CA THR A 148 3.30 -19.31 17.43
C THR A 148 3.87 -17.91 17.32
N TYR A 149 3.01 -16.91 17.49
CA TYR A 149 3.44 -15.56 17.80
C TYR A 149 3.89 -15.48 19.26
N THR A 150 5.19 -15.59 19.49
CA THR A 150 5.73 -15.17 20.77
C THR A 150 5.80 -13.65 20.74
N TYR A 151 4.83 -12.99 21.33
CA TYR A 151 4.94 -11.57 21.63
C TYR A 151 6.08 -11.42 22.63
N ALA A 152 7.27 -11.07 22.16
CA ALA A 152 8.28 -10.49 23.02
C ALA A 152 7.73 -9.11 23.42
N SER A 153 6.99 -9.07 24.54
CA SER A 153 6.61 -7.82 25.13
C SER A 153 7.93 -7.11 25.47
N THR A 154 8.18 -5.99 24.84
CA THR A 154 9.32 -5.12 25.20
C THR A 154 9.12 -4.46 26.55
N GLY A 155 8.34 -5.04 27.45
CA GLY A 155 8.11 -4.61 28.84
C GLY A 155 7.33 -3.29 29.01
N TYR A 156 7.03 -2.59 27.93
CA TYR A 156 6.41 -1.24 27.97
C TYR A 156 5.05 -1.14 27.26
N TRP A 157 4.58 -2.21 26.64
CA TRP A 157 3.29 -2.19 25.99
C TRP A 157 2.24 -2.90 26.82
N THR A 158 1.27 -2.13 27.31
CA THR A 158 0.06 -2.67 27.94
C THR A 158 -1.09 -2.52 26.96
N PRO A 159 -1.79 -3.62 26.59
CA PRO A 159 -2.97 -3.53 25.74
C PRO A 159 -3.98 -2.54 26.32
N ARG A 160 -4.62 -1.76 25.47
CA ARG A 160 -5.80 -0.99 25.89
C ARG A 160 -6.92 -1.98 26.26
N PRO A 161 -7.87 -1.61 27.13
CA PRO A 161 -8.94 -2.52 27.57
C PRO A 161 -9.65 -3.25 26.43
N ASN A 162 -9.99 -2.57 25.35
CA ASN A 162 -10.62 -3.15 24.17
C ASN A 162 -9.70 -4.10 23.38
N GLN A 163 -8.40 -3.89 23.43
CA GLN A 163 -7.42 -4.79 22.81
C GLN A 163 -7.22 -6.05 23.68
N GLN A 164 -7.21 -5.89 24.98
CA GLN A 164 -7.14 -7.01 25.93
C GLN A 164 -8.39 -7.88 25.82
N GLU A 165 -9.58 -7.29 25.77
CA GLU A 165 -10.83 -8.00 25.57
C GLU A 165 -10.86 -8.80 24.24
N ALA A 166 -10.34 -8.23 23.15
CA ALA A 166 -10.22 -8.93 21.86
C ALA A 166 -9.25 -10.10 21.92
N ILE A 167 -8.11 -9.95 22.63
CA ILE A 167 -7.14 -11.01 22.86
C ILE A 167 -7.75 -12.13 23.71
N ASP A 168 -8.42 -11.78 24.80
CA ASP A 168 -9.05 -12.74 25.72
C ASP A 168 -10.17 -13.53 25.03
N ASN A 169 -10.97 -12.88 24.19
CA ASN A 169 -12.00 -13.53 23.39
C ASN A 169 -11.42 -14.49 22.33
N PHE A 170 -10.24 -14.16 21.76
CA PHE A 170 -9.57 -15.02 20.81
C PHE A 170 -8.94 -16.26 21.46
N ILE A 171 -8.37 -16.10 22.66
CA ILE A 171 -7.73 -17.20 23.39
C ILE A 171 -8.76 -18.17 23.98
N ASN A 172 -9.96 -17.71 24.31
CA ASN A 172 -11.02 -18.51 24.96
C ASN A 172 -12.08 -19.04 23.96
N ALA A 173 -11.90 -18.84 22.67
CA ALA A 173 -12.78 -19.36 21.61
C ALA A 173 -12.28 -20.73 21.10
#